data_c1ff307523c14bcf837bc5a3526c7fb9
#
_entry.id   c1ff307523c14bcf837bc5a3526c7fb9
#
_cell.length_a   1.000
_cell.length_b   1.000
_cell.length_c   1.000
_cell.angle_alpha   90.00
_cell.angle_beta   90.00
_cell.angle_gamma   90.00
#
_symmetry.space_group_name_H-M   'P 1'
#
loop_
_entity.id
_entity.type
_entity.pdbx_description
1 polymer ?
#
loop_
_entity_poly.entity_id
_entity_poly.type
_entity_poly.pdbx_seq_one_letter_code
_entity_poly.pdbx_strand_id
1 'polypeptide(L)'
;MLKSYRGVEPIVAANAFIEDTAMIIGDVVIGSDSSVWFHAVVRGDVHFIRIGHRTNIQDLSLLHVSHDTYPLTLGDDITIGHHVVLHGCTIRDRVLVGMGSIPAILIFPQQRLDTRGETL
;
A
#
# COMPACT_ATOMS: atom_id res chain seq x y z
N MET A 1 4.86 -12.62 4.40
CA MET A 1 6.29 -12.93 4.22
C MET A 1 7.04 -11.71 3.70
N LEU A 2 8.15 -11.39 4.31
CA LEU A 2 9.01 -10.32 3.85
C LEU A 2 10.04 -10.88 2.88
N LYS A 3 10.25 -10.18 1.77
CA LYS A 3 11.19 -10.64 0.74
C LYS A 3 12.05 -9.47 0.25
N SER A 4 13.37 -9.67 0.20
CA SER A 4 14.27 -8.67 -0.35
C SER A 4 14.17 -8.63 -1.88
N TYR A 5 14.47 -7.47 -2.44
CA TYR A 5 14.63 -7.29 -3.87
C TYR A 5 15.89 -6.46 -4.14
N ARG A 6 16.82 -7.03 -4.89
CA ARG A 6 18.12 -6.41 -5.20
C ARG A 6 18.83 -5.86 -3.95
N GLY A 7 18.81 -6.65 -2.87
CA GLY A 7 19.48 -6.30 -1.63
C GLY A 7 18.72 -5.33 -0.72
N VAL A 8 17.53 -4.88 -1.11
CA VAL A 8 16.70 -4.01 -0.28
C VAL A 8 15.60 -4.83 0.37
N GLU A 9 15.52 -4.76 1.70
CA GLU A 9 14.53 -5.48 2.48
C GLU A 9 13.44 -4.54 2.99
N PRO A 10 12.21 -5.04 3.11
CA PRO A 10 11.15 -4.27 3.77
C PRO A 10 11.50 -3.92 5.21
N ILE A 11 11.08 -2.74 5.63
CA ILE A 11 11.20 -2.27 7.02
C ILE A 11 9.81 -2.17 7.60
N VAL A 12 9.51 -3.00 8.59
CA VAL A 12 8.18 -3.08 9.19
C VAL A 12 8.30 -2.73 10.67
N ALA A 13 7.45 -1.82 11.15
CA ALA A 13 7.42 -1.45 12.57
C ALA A 13 7.14 -2.68 13.43
N ALA A 14 7.72 -2.73 14.63
CA ALA A 14 7.65 -3.90 15.50
C ALA A 14 6.22 -4.28 15.89
N ASN A 15 5.31 -3.31 15.96
CA ASN A 15 3.91 -3.53 16.31
C ASN A 15 2.96 -3.53 15.12
N ALA A 16 3.48 -3.57 13.91
CA ALA A 16 2.67 -3.79 12.73
C ALA A 16 2.41 -5.29 12.55
N PHE A 17 1.23 -5.62 12.03
CA PHE A 17 0.85 -6.99 11.78
C PHE A 17 0.95 -7.33 10.30
N ILE A 18 1.73 -8.35 9.97
CA ILE A 18 1.83 -8.87 8.60
C ILE A 18 1.40 -10.33 8.63
N GLU A 19 0.26 -10.62 7.99
CA GLU A 19 -0.21 -12.00 7.88
C GLU A 19 0.77 -12.84 7.07
N ASP A 20 0.99 -14.08 7.45
CA ASP A 20 1.99 -14.96 6.82
C ASP A 20 1.79 -15.12 5.32
N THR A 21 0.55 -15.12 4.85
CA THR A 21 0.24 -15.25 3.42
C THR A 21 0.37 -13.94 2.65
N ALA A 22 0.53 -12.81 3.34
CA ALA A 22 0.81 -11.55 2.69
C ALA A 22 2.27 -11.49 2.21
N MET A 23 2.51 -10.90 1.06
CA MET A 23 3.85 -10.77 0.51
C MET A 23 4.27 -9.30 0.49
N ILE A 24 5.34 -8.98 1.21
CA ILE A 24 5.91 -7.64 1.26
C ILE A 24 7.30 -7.71 0.62
N ILE A 25 7.52 -6.99 -0.46
CA ILE A 25 8.70 -7.17 -1.30
C ILE A 25 9.44 -5.84 -1.48
N GLY A 26 10.73 -5.85 -1.22
CA GLY A 26 11.65 -4.79 -1.62
C GLY A 26 11.60 -3.53 -0.76
N ASP A 27 11.63 -2.38 -1.41
CA ASP A 27 11.72 -1.07 -0.76
C ASP A 27 10.36 -0.61 -0.24
N VAL A 28 9.95 -1.22 0.85
CA VAL A 28 8.67 -0.95 1.51
C VAL A 28 8.93 -0.59 2.97
N VAL A 29 8.30 0.48 3.44
CA VAL A 29 8.30 0.85 4.86
C VAL A 29 6.88 0.87 5.36
N ILE A 30 6.60 0.16 6.44
CA ILE A 30 5.28 0.06 7.06
C ILE A 30 5.34 0.60 8.48
N GLY A 31 4.50 1.57 8.80
CA GLY A 31 4.47 2.26 10.08
C GLY A 31 3.79 1.47 11.20
N SER A 32 3.78 2.09 12.38
CA SER A 32 3.27 1.48 13.60
C SER A 32 1.77 1.21 13.53
N ASP A 33 1.33 0.13 14.16
CA ASP A 33 -0.08 -0.25 14.29
C ASP A 33 -0.79 -0.46 12.94
N SER A 34 -0.02 -0.61 11.88
CA SER A 34 -0.55 -0.94 10.56
C SER A 34 -0.68 -2.45 10.39
N SER A 35 -1.47 -2.88 9.42
CA SER A 35 -1.69 -4.31 9.21
C SER A 35 -1.86 -4.63 7.72
N VAL A 36 -1.32 -5.79 7.34
CA VAL A 36 -1.46 -6.33 5.99
C VAL A 36 -2.01 -7.74 6.08
N TRP A 37 -3.10 -7.99 5.39
CA TRP A 37 -3.92 -9.17 5.62
C TRP A 37 -3.74 -10.25 4.54
N PHE A 38 -4.61 -11.26 4.56
CA PHE A 38 -4.43 -12.50 3.81
C PHE A 38 -4.25 -12.27 2.32
N HIS A 39 -3.18 -12.84 1.76
CA HIS A 39 -2.88 -12.82 0.32
C HIS A 39 -2.74 -11.43 -0.31
N ALA A 40 -2.56 -10.40 0.50
CA ALA A 40 -2.22 -9.09 -0.03
C ALA A 40 -0.77 -9.08 -0.53
N VAL A 41 -0.50 -8.28 -1.55
CA VAL A 41 0.85 -8.11 -2.11
C VAL A 41 1.22 -6.64 -2.10
N VAL A 42 2.34 -6.32 -1.47
CA VAL A 42 2.92 -4.97 -1.43
C VAL A 42 4.31 -5.07 -2.05
N ARG A 43 4.41 -4.64 -3.30
CA ARG A 43 5.61 -4.86 -4.08
C ARG A 43 6.31 -3.55 -4.44
N GLY A 44 7.34 -3.20 -3.67
CA GLY A 44 8.21 -2.04 -3.88
C GLY A 44 9.50 -2.45 -4.56
N ASP A 45 9.42 -2.89 -5.80
CA ASP A 45 10.56 -3.41 -6.54
C ASP A 45 11.23 -2.34 -7.42
N VAL A 46 10.47 -1.72 -8.30
CA VAL A 46 11.02 -0.73 -9.25
C VAL A 46 10.85 0.72 -8.79
N HIS A 47 10.29 0.91 -7.63
CA HIS A 47 10.20 2.17 -6.88
C HIS A 47 9.78 1.87 -5.45
N PHE A 48 9.72 2.86 -4.58
CA PHE A 48 9.41 2.64 -3.16
C PHE A 48 7.91 2.67 -2.87
N ILE A 49 7.54 2.01 -1.77
CA ILE A 49 6.23 2.11 -1.13
C ILE A 49 6.41 2.55 0.31
N ARG A 50 5.65 3.55 0.73
CA ARG A 50 5.64 4.02 2.12
C ARG A 50 4.22 3.96 2.64
N ILE A 51 4.04 3.23 3.74
CA ILE A 51 2.75 3.07 4.41
C ILE A 51 2.90 3.66 5.81
N GLY A 52 2.04 4.59 6.15
CA GLY A 52 2.07 5.28 7.42
C GLY A 52 1.58 4.43 8.59
N HIS A 53 1.12 5.10 9.64
CA HIS A 53 0.69 4.46 10.88
C HIS A 53 -0.81 4.16 10.84
N ARG A 54 -1.24 3.13 11.58
CA ARG A 54 -2.66 2.77 11.73
C ARG A 54 -3.39 2.63 10.40
N THR A 55 -2.67 2.13 9.42
CA THR A 55 -3.17 1.92 8.06
C THR A 55 -3.29 0.43 7.80
N ASN A 56 -4.43 -0.03 7.29
CA ASN A 56 -4.61 -1.45 7.03
C ASN A 56 -4.84 -1.72 5.54
N ILE A 57 -4.19 -2.77 5.09
CA ILE A 57 -4.29 -3.29 3.73
C ILE A 57 -4.99 -4.63 3.84
N GLN A 58 -6.23 -4.70 3.37
CA GLN A 58 -7.04 -5.89 3.56
C GLN A 58 -6.80 -6.94 2.48
N ASP A 59 -7.48 -8.07 2.63
CA ASP A 59 -7.23 -9.30 1.90
C ASP A 59 -7.21 -9.09 0.39
N LEU A 60 -6.28 -9.75 -0.29
CA LEU A 60 -6.20 -9.83 -1.75
C LEU A 60 -5.90 -8.48 -2.45
N SER A 61 -5.52 -7.47 -1.72
CA SER A 61 -5.18 -6.18 -2.33
C SER A 61 -3.77 -6.21 -2.90
N LEU A 62 -3.55 -5.44 -3.96
CA LEU A 62 -2.26 -5.34 -4.63
C LEU A 62 -1.81 -3.89 -4.68
N LEU A 63 -0.64 -3.63 -4.12
CA LEU A 63 0.01 -2.33 -4.13
C LEU A 63 1.30 -2.43 -4.93
N HIS A 64 1.41 -1.63 -5.98
CA HIS A 64 2.59 -1.62 -6.84
C HIS A 64 2.96 -0.20 -7.27
N VAL A 65 4.02 -0.07 -8.04
CA VAL A 65 4.64 1.20 -8.39
C VAL A 65 5.05 1.21 -9.86
N SER A 66 5.27 2.41 -10.42
CA SER A 66 5.82 2.56 -11.77
C SER A 66 7.32 2.80 -11.71
N HIS A 67 8.05 2.16 -12.59
CA HIS A 67 9.51 2.23 -12.65
C HIS A 67 9.99 3.70 -12.71
N ASP A 68 10.78 4.10 -11.73
CA ASP A 68 11.45 5.40 -11.61
C ASP A 68 10.55 6.65 -11.70
N THR A 69 9.22 6.49 -11.78
CA THR A 69 8.32 7.63 -11.96
C THR A 69 7.32 7.81 -10.82
N TYR A 70 6.59 6.77 -10.49
CA TYR A 70 5.49 6.90 -9.52
C TYR A 70 5.62 5.90 -8.38
N PRO A 71 6.13 6.35 -7.23
CA PRO A 71 6.09 5.56 -6.00
C PRO A 71 4.66 5.51 -5.46
N LEU A 72 4.45 4.71 -4.45
CA LEU A 72 3.18 4.64 -3.75
C LEU A 72 3.37 5.08 -2.32
N THR A 73 2.55 6.04 -1.89
CA THR A 73 2.59 6.55 -0.52
C THR A 73 1.19 6.54 0.06
N LEU A 74 1.04 5.87 1.19
CA LEU A 74 -0.15 5.90 2.01
C LEU A 74 0.17 6.62 3.32
N GLY A 75 -0.68 7.56 3.72
CA GLY A 75 -0.54 8.25 5.00
C GLY A 75 -1.00 7.40 6.17
N ASP A 76 -1.53 8.09 7.18
CA ASP A 76 -1.98 7.47 8.42
C ASP A 76 -3.51 7.27 8.41
N ASP A 77 -3.96 6.31 9.22
CA ASP A 77 -5.39 6.08 9.44
C ASP A 77 -6.16 5.79 8.14
N ILE A 78 -5.56 4.98 7.27
CA ILE A 78 -6.14 4.62 5.98
C ILE A 78 -6.64 3.18 6.04
N THR A 79 -7.79 2.93 5.43
CA THR A 79 -8.30 1.58 5.20
C THR A 79 -8.32 1.31 3.70
N ILE A 80 -7.53 0.35 3.28
CA ILE A 80 -7.59 -0.20 1.93
C ILE A 80 -8.44 -1.46 2.00
N GLY A 81 -9.62 -1.40 1.41
CA GLY A 81 -10.58 -2.51 1.45
C GLY A 81 -10.07 -3.76 0.73
N HIS A 82 -10.86 -4.83 0.78
CA HIS A 82 -10.50 -6.09 0.14
C HIS A 82 -10.40 -5.94 -1.38
N HIS A 83 -9.43 -6.63 -1.96
CA HIS A 83 -9.30 -6.76 -3.40
C HIS A 83 -9.22 -5.39 -4.12
N VAL A 84 -8.41 -4.49 -3.55
CA VAL A 84 -8.14 -3.18 -4.13
C VAL A 84 -6.81 -3.23 -4.88
N VAL A 85 -6.73 -2.55 -6.01
CA VAL A 85 -5.47 -2.40 -6.76
C VAL A 85 -5.06 -0.94 -6.72
N LEU A 86 -3.90 -0.67 -6.12
CA LEU A 86 -3.28 0.65 -6.13
C LEU A 86 -1.98 0.58 -6.91
N HIS A 87 -1.75 1.55 -7.76
CA HIS A 87 -0.54 1.59 -8.56
C HIS A 87 -0.01 3.02 -8.67
N GLY A 88 1.18 3.25 -8.11
CA GLY A 88 1.89 4.50 -8.26
C GLY A 88 1.10 5.75 -7.92
N CYS A 89 0.58 5.86 -6.69
CA CYS A 89 -0.25 6.99 -6.28
C CYS A 89 0.08 7.44 -4.85
N THR A 90 -0.47 8.57 -4.46
CA THR A 90 -0.37 9.09 -3.10
C THR A 90 -1.78 9.22 -2.53
N ILE A 91 -2.01 8.57 -1.39
CA ILE A 91 -3.25 8.68 -0.63
C ILE A 91 -2.89 9.27 0.74
N ARG A 92 -3.53 10.37 1.07
CA ARG A 92 -3.29 11.05 2.34
C ARG A 92 -4.16 10.49 3.44
N ASP A 93 -3.98 11.04 4.64
CA ASP A 93 -4.56 10.51 5.88
C ASP A 93 -6.08 10.40 5.85
N ARG A 94 -6.60 9.44 6.61
CA ARG A 94 -8.02 9.29 6.90
C ARG A 94 -8.88 9.07 5.65
N VAL A 95 -8.45 8.14 4.82
CA VAL A 95 -9.16 7.76 3.59
C VAL A 95 -9.57 6.30 3.67
N LEU A 96 -10.78 6.01 3.24
CA LEU A 96 -11.24 4.65 2.99
C LEU A 96 -11.29 4.43 1.48
N VAL A 97 -10.55 3.44 1.01
CA VAL A 97 -10.66 2.97 -0.36
C VAL A 97 -11.58 1.75 -0.35
N GLY A 98 -12.73 1.85 -0.98
CA GLY A 98 -13.75 0.80 -0.96
C GLY A 98 -13.29 -0.48 -1.61
N MET A 99 -13.78 -1.60 -1.13
CA MET A 99 -13.43 -2.92 -1.64
C MET A 99 -13.69 -3.04 -3.14
N GLY A 100 -12.81 -3.73 -3.85
CA GLY A 100 -12.90 -3.94 -5.29
C GLY A 100 -12.53 -2.72 -6.14
N SER A 101 -12.08 -1.62 -5.52
CA SER A 101 -11.68 -0.42 -6.26
C SER A 101 -10.41 -0.65 -7.03
N ILE A 102 -10.39 -0.19 -8.27
CA ILE A 102 -9.19 -0.13 -9.10
C ILE A 102 -9.06 1.34 -9.51
N PRO A 103 -8.47 2.19 -8.65
CA PRO A 103 -8.26 3.57 -9.00
C PRO A 103 -7.43 3.64 -10.28
N ALA A 104 -7.90 4.40 -11.26
CA ALA A 104 -7.11 4.67 -12.43
C ALA A 104 -5.73 5.17 -11.99
N ILE A 105 -4.69 4.75 -12.68
CA ILE A 105 -3.33 5.18 -12.38
C ILE A 105 -3.29 6.69 -12.46
N LEU A 106 -3.37 7.31 -11.31
CA LEU A 106 -3.41 8.74 -11.26
C LEU A 106 -2.21 9.23 -10.56
N ILE A 107 -1.64 9.78 -11.22
CA ILE A 107 -0.45 10.47 -11.32
C ILE A 107 -0.51 11.84 -10.66
N PHE A 108 -1.47 12.14 -9.90
CA PHE A 108 -1.52 13.44 -9.25
C PHE A 108 -1.21 13.28 -7.77
N PRO A 109 -0.12 13.86 -7.30
CA PRO A 109 0.13 13.94 -5.86
C PRO A 109 -1.08 14.56 -5.18
N GLN A 110 -1.45 14.03 -4.02
CA GLN A 110 -2.47 14.61 -3.15
C GLN A 110 -3.93 14.32 -3.51
N GLN A 111 -4.18 13.32 -4.31
CA GLN A 111 -5.56 12.92 -4.56
C GLN A 111 -6.11 12.12 -3.38
N ARG A 112 -7.34 12.42 -3.02
CA ARG A 112 -8.16 11.58 -2.17
C ARG A 112 -9.07 10.75 -3.04
N LEU A 113 -9.27 9.52 -2.66
CA LEU A 113 -10.15 8.60 -3.37
C LEU A 113 -11.37 8.31 -2.52
N ASP A 114 -12.52 8.31 -3.14
CA ASP A 114 -13.76 7.86 -2.50
C ASP A 114 -13.81 6.33 -2.46
N THR A 115 -14.93 5.79 -1.97
CA THR A 115 -15.12 4.34 -1.85
C THR A 115 -15.19 3.61 -3.19
N ARG A 116 -15.29 4.34 -4.29
CA ARG A 116 -15.27 3.77 -5.63
C ARG A 116 -13.92 3.90 -6.32
N GLY A 117 -12.93 4.48 -5.61
CA GLY A 117 -11.62 4.75 -6.18
C GLY A 117 -11.58 5.98 -7.09
N GLU A 118 -12.59 6.83 -7.01
CA GLU A 118 -12.62 8.07 -7.78
C GLU A 118 -12.02 9.22 -6.96
N THR A 119 -11.41 10.16 -7.64
CA THR A 119 -10.82 11.36 -7.01
C THR A 119 -11.89 12.23 -6.38
N LEU A 120 -11.65 12.61 -5.15
CA LEU A 120 -12.49 13.57 -4.43
C LEU A 120 -12.10 15.00 -4.80
#